data_f3016927a2a055ac6b9937841da912c6
#
_entry.id   f3016927a2a055ac6b9937841da912c6
#
_cell.length_a   1.000
_cell.length_b   1.000
_cell.length_c   1.000
_cell.angle_alpha   90.00
_cell.angle_beta   90.00
_cell.angle_gamma   90.00
#
_symmetry.space_group_name_H-M   'P 1'
#
loop_
_entity.id
_entity.type
_entity.pdbx_description
1 polymer ?
#
loop_
_entity_poly.entity_id
_entity_poly.type
_entity_poly.pdbx_seq_one_letter_code
_entity_poly.pdbx_strand_id
1 'polypeptide(L)'
;MTDSAADTQRLASFYEAISPSLDAIATALRAAGVDPDHCLARELYQRDLDCHNLGMHEMLGVLADVVGEYAPPGPDDEVLDVGCGLGGPGRFLVDRFGCSVVGIDLLPFRIELAQALSGLTGMGDRTSYRVAYATQMDFEGGAFSQVWMLDVGIHIRAKQALFAEIARVLEPGGLLVMHDQTGPLPETMRPLRREAPYFAPSLPQLIRLVEGAGMRMLTWRETTGRVLTYFLGVRTMLTEASGAGSTALRTVQRERGAALLDAYIDTLGSSGGRTGILLAERVRVHSVPAGSRRRPRAAGAKRGDGG
;
A
#
# COMPACT_ATOMS: atom_id res chain seq x y z
N MET A 1 7.49 19.91 1.37
CA MET A 1 8.80 19.42 1.80
C MET A 1 8.90 17.98 1.38
N THR A 2 9.84 17.65 0.52
CA THR A 2 10.17 16.26 0.13
C THR A 2 10.80 15.54 1.32
N ASP A 3 10.71 14.21 1.36
CA ASP A 3 11.41 13.40 2.36
C ASP A 3 12.92 13.68 2.26
N SER A 4 13.60 13.75 3.40
CA SER A 4 15.03 14.08 3.40
C SER A 4 15.86 12.90 2.90
N ALA A 5 17.02 13.17 2.27
CA ALA A 5 17.96 12.12 1.87
C ALA A 5 18.37 11.23 3.07
N ALA A 6 18.44 11.81 4.27
CA ALA A 6 18.71 11.06 5.50
C ALA A 6 17.57 10.11 5.88
N ASP A 7 16.31 10.51 5.67
CA ASP A 7 15.15 9.62 5.91
C ASP A 7 15.14 8.46 4.92
N THR A 8 15.41 8.74 3.63
CA THR A 8 15.54 7.73 2.58
C THR A 8 16.65 6.72 2.90
N GLN A 9 17.83 7.20 3.34
CA GLN A 9 18.95 6.31 3.67
C GLN A 9 18.62 5.40 4.88
N ARG A 10 17.98 5.95 5.91
CA ARG A 10 17.55 5.14 7.07
C ARG A 10 16.54 4.08 6.67
N LEU A 11 15.56 4.46 5.83
CA LEU A 11 14.56 3.52 5.32
C LEU A 11 15.20 2.40 4.50
N ALA A 12 16.16 2.74 3.62
CA ALA A 12 16.92 1.76 2.84
C ALA A 12 17.64 0.75 3.76
N SER A 13 18.44 1.26 4.71
CA SER A 13 19.18 0.40 5.65
C SER A 13 18.26 -0.49 6.49
N PHE A 14 17.09 0.02 6.90
CA PHE A 14 16.11 -0.77 7.63
C PHE A 14 15.58 -1.94 6.79
N TYR A 15 15.12 -1.65 5.55
CA TYR A 15 14.57 -2.69 4.70
C TYR A 15 15.62 -3.65 4.13
N GLU A 16 16.85 -3.22 3.87
CA GLU A 16 17.97 -4.11 3.53
C GLU A 16 18.23 -5.14 4.63
N ALA A 17 18.09 -4.74 5.89
CA ALA A 17 18.33 -5.60 7.03
C ALA A 17 17.23 -6.65 7.27
N ILE A 18 16.01 -6.43 6.77
CA ILE A 18 14.86 -7.33 7.02
C ILE A 18 14.33 -8.02 5.76
N SER A 19 14.69 -7.57 4.56
CA SER A 19 14.24 -8.22 3.32
C SER A 19 15.02 -9.50 3.05
N PRO A 20 14.35 -10.60 2.67
CA PRO A 20 15.01 -11.83 2.28
C PRO A 20 15.73 -11.68 0.94
N SER A 21 16.79 -12.45 0.71
CA SER A 21 17.37 -12.63 -0.62
C SER A 21 16.57 -13.66 -1.43
N LEU A 22 16.75 -13.68 -2.76
CA LEU A 22 16.17 -14.73 -3.61
C LEU A 22 16.58 -16.12 -3.18
N ASP A 23 17.84 -16.31 -2.79
CA ASP A 23 18.34 -17.61 -2.29
C ASP A 23 17.65 -18.04 -0.99
N ALA A 24 17.37 -17.09 -0.10
CA ALA A 24 16.65 -17.36 1.14
C ALA A 24 15.20 -17.78 0.86
N ILE A 25 14.54 -17.10 -0.08
CA ILE A 25 13.18 -17.45 -0.54
C ILE A 25 13.19 -18.83 -1.20
N ALA A 26 14.11 -19.09 -2.13
CA ALA A 26 14.23 -20.39 -2.80
C ALA A 26 14.50 -21.54 -1.80
N THR A 27 15.32 -21.28 -0.79
CA THR A 27 15.59 -22.24 0.29
C THR A 27 14.33 -22.54 1.11
N ALA A 28 13.55 -21.50 1.44
CA ALA A 28 12.29 -21.66 2.15
C ALA A 28 11.24 -22.45 1.34
N LEU A 29 11.15 -22.20 0.04
CA LEU A 29 10.26 -22.93 -0.88
C LEU A 29 10.65 -24.41 -0.95
N ARG A 30 11.93 -24.71 -1.17
CA ARG A 30 12.43 -26.11 -1.18
C ARG A 30 12.14 -26.84 0.14
N ALA A 31 12.33 -26.18 1.28
CA ALA A 31 12.02 -26.74 2.59
C ALA A 31 10.51 -27.02 2.77
N ALA A 32 9.67 -26.31 2.04
CA ALA A 32 8.22 -26.55 1.99
C ALA A 32 7.79 -27.53 0.90
N GLY A 33 8.74 -28.16 0.18
CA GLY A 33 8.46 -29.09 -0.90
C GLY A 33 8.01 -28.42 -2.21
N VAL A 34 8.29 -27.13 -2.37
CA VAL A 34 7.93 -26.34 -3.57
C VAL A 34 9.18 -26.14 -4.42
N ASP A 35 9.09 -26.38 -5.72
CA ASP A 35 10.13 -26.06 -6.68
C ASP A 35 10.19 -24.55 -6.91
N PRO A 36 11.29 -23.86 -6.56
CA PRO A 36 11.38 -22.42 -6.75
C PRO A 36 11.29 -21.95 -8.20
N ASP A 37 11.70 -22.80 -9.16
CA ASP A 37 11.71 -22.44 -10.58
C ASP A 37 10.33 -22.60 -11.23
N HIS A 38 9.37 -23.21 -10.52
CA HIS A 38 8.00 -23.45 -10.98
C HIS A 38 6.96 -23.17 -9.88
N CYS A 39 7.20 -22.17 -9.02
CA CYS A 39 6.28 -21.85 -7.94
C CYS A 39 5.10 -20.97 -8.43
N LEU A 40 3.96 -21.11 -7.77
CA LEU A 40 2.83 -20.23 -7.96
C LEU A 40 2.92 -19.02 -7.05
N ALA A 41 2.33 -17.89 -7.43
CA ALA A 41 2.35 -16.68 -6.60
C ALA A 41 1.80 -16.92 -5.18
N ARG A 42 0.72 -17.73 -5.06
CA ARG A 42 0.14 -18.09 -3.76
C ARG A 42 1.11 -18.83 -2.84
N GLU A 43 2.09 -19.51 -3.38
CA GLU A 43 3.09 -20.23 -2.58
C GLU A 43 4.10 -19.27 -1.95
N LEU A 44 4.25 -18.06 -2.51
CA LEU A 44 5.02 -16.97 -1.91
C LEU A 44 4.21 -16.23 -0.86
N TYR A 45 3.07 -15.62 -1.24
CA TYR A 45 2.34 -14.74 -0.34
C TYR A 45 1.66 -15.48 0.82
N GLN A 46 1.17 -16.72 0.63
CA GLN A 46 0.59 -17.53 1.72
C GLN A 46 1.63 -18.01 2.75
N ARG A 47 2.91 -17.93 2.43
CA ARG A 47 4.02 -18.23 3.34
C ARG A 47 4.73 -16.99 3.85
N ASP A 48 4.17 -15.80 3.55
CA ASP A 48 4.73 -14.50 3.91
C ASP A 48 6.19 -14.32 3.45
N LEU A 49 6.54 -14.88 2.29
CA LEU A 49 7.90 -14.80 1.73
C LEU A 49 8.14 -13.50 0.95
N ASP A 50 7.08 -12.83 0.52
CA ASP A 50 7.11 -11.64 -0.34
C ASP A 50 6.18 -10.51 0.13
N CYS A 51 5.55 -10.65 1.29
CA CYS A 51 4.69 -9.65 1.91
C CYS A 51 5.39 -9.04 3.13
N HIS A 52 5.37 -7.70 3.23
CA HIS A 52 5.92 -6.94 4.37
C HIS A 52 4.91 -5.97 4.98
N ASN A 53 3.63 -6.14 4.66
CA ASN A 53 2.54 -5.39 5.27
C ASN A 53 2.13 -5.97 6.63
N LEU A 54 1.54 -5.17 7.49
CA LEU A 54 1.05 -5.62 8.79
C LEU A 54 -0.10 -6.63 8.65
N GLY A 55 0.07 -7.80 9.24
CA GLY A 55 -0.85 -8.93 9.10
C GLY A 55 -0.63 -9.74 7.83
N MET A 56 0.43 -9.41 7.03
CA MET A 56 0.92 -10.21 5.90
C MET A 56 -0.21 -10.67 4.96
N HIS A 57 -0.19 -11.92 4.49
CA HIS A 57 -1.18 -12.46 3.54
C HIS A 57 -2.61 -12.50 4.10
N GLU A 58 -2.79 -12.72 5.42
CA GLU A 58 -4.14 -12.70 6.00
C GLU A 58 -4.82 -11.34 5.82
N MET A 59 -4.06 -10.25 5.91
CA MET A 59 -4.57 -8.91 5.69
C MET A 59 -4.94 -8.67 4.23
N LEU A 60 -4.22 -9.26 3.26
CA LEU A 60 -4.59 -9.18 1.84
C LEU A 60 -5.97 -9.79 1.58
N GLY A 61 -6.30 -10.92 2.22
CA GLY A 61 -7.63 -11.52 2.16
C GLY A 61 -8.71 -10.59 2.72
N VAL A 62 -8.46 -9.98 3.88
CA VAL A 62 -9.40 -9.02 4.50
C VAL A 62 -9.60 -7.79 3.62
N LEU A 63 -8.52 -7.26 3.01
CA LEU A 63 -8.60 -6.14 2.08
C LEU A 63 -9.42 -6.48 0.84
N ALA A 64 -9.20 -7.66 0.26
CA ALA A 64 -9.96 -8.14 -0.89
C ALA A 64 -11.46 -8.26 -0.59
N ASP A 65 -11.82 -8.78 0.59
CA ASP A 65 -13.21 -8.88 1.03
C ASP A 65 -13.85 -7.49 1.20
N VAL A 66 -13.13 -6.55 1.82
CA VAL A 66 -13.61 -5.16 2.00
C VAL A 66 -13.78 -4.47 0.65
N VAL A 67 -12.82 -4.60 -0.27
CA VAL A 67 -12.93 -4.03 -1.63
C VAL A 67 -14.07 -4.66 -2.40
N GLY A 68 -14.30 -5.98 -2.20
CA GLY A 68 -15.41 -6.72 -2.81
C GLY A 68 -16.79 -6.18 -2.49
N GLU A 69 -16.96 -5.47 -1.36
CA GLU A 69 -18.22 -4.82 -1.00
C GLU A 69 -18.47 -3.51 -1.76
N TYR A 70 -17.44 -2.95 -2.42
CA TYR A 70 -17.51 -1.66 -3.13
C TYR A 70 -17.32 -1.83 -4.63
N ALA A 71 -16.09 -2.01 -5.09
CA ALA A 71 -15.74 -2.18 -6.49
C ALA A 71 -14.44 -2.99 -6.60
N PRO A 72 -14.51 -4.34 -6.63
CA PRO A 72 -13.32 -5.15 -6.84
C PRO A 72 -12.76 -4.89 -8.24
N PRO A 73 -11.42 -4.88 -8.42
CA PRO A 73 -10.84 -4.73 -9.74
C PRO A 73 -11.15 -5.95 -10.61
N GLY A 74 -11.28 -5.75 -11.91
CA GLY A 74 -11.50 -6.79 -12.89
C GLY A 74 -10.29 -7.01 -13.82
N PRO A 75 -10.39 -7.95 -14.77
CA PRO A 75 -9.28 -8.32 -15.67
C PRO A 75 -8.80 -7.19 -16.59
N ASP A 76 -9.64 -6.21 -16.86
CA ASP A 76 -9.33 -5.04 -17.70
C ASP A 76 -8.82 -3.84 -16.90
N ASP A 77 -8.79 -3.95 -15.57
CA ASP A 77 -8.33 -2.88 -14.69
C ASP A 77 -6.81 -2.86 -14.55
N GLU A 78 -6.27 -1.67 -14.44
CA GLU A 78 -4.89 -1.42 -14.06
C GLU A 78 -4.84 -0.83 -12.65
N VAL A 79 -4.13 -1.52 -11.74
CA VAL A 79 -3.99 -1.15 -10.32
C VAL A 79 -2.57 -0.67 -10.06
N LEU A 80 -2.44 0.44 -9.34
CA LEU A 80 -1.14 0.92 -8.85
C LEU A 80 -0.91 0.42 -7.41
N ASP A 81 0.21 -0.28 -7.18
CA ASP A 81 0.68 -0.68 -5.85
C ASP A 81 1.80 0.26 -5.40
N VAL A 82 1.48 1.19 -4.50
CA VAL A 82 2.40 2.22 -3.98
C VAL A 82 3.16 1.66 -2.78
N GLY A 83 4.50 1.60 -2.90
CA GLY A 83 5.38 0.95 -1.94
C GLY A 83 5.27 -0.56 -2.03
N CYS A 84 5.27 -1.08 -3.24
CA CYS A 84 5.00 -2.49 -3.56
C CYS A 84 5.95 -3.50 -2.92
N GLY A 85 7.07 -3.05 -2.39
CA GLY A 85 8.06 -3.89 -1.76
C GLY A 85 8.56 -5.01 -2.66
N LEU A 86 8.40 -6.24 -2.24
CA LEU A 86 8.77 -7.44 -3.01
C LEU A 86 7.67 -7.87 -4.00
N GLY A 87 6.62 -7.07 -4.17
CA GLY A 87 5.54 -7.28 -5.13
C GLY A 87 4.48 -8.31 -4.70
N GLY A 88 4.50 -8.77 -3.45
CA GLY A 88 3.53 -9.74 -2.93
C GLY A 88 2.07 -9.29 -3.06
N PRO A 89 1.69 -8.09 -2.60
CA PRO A 89 0.34 -7.55 -2.79
C PRO A 89 -0.06 -7.49 -4.26
N GLY A 90 0.82 -7.03 -5.15
CA GLY A 90 0.56 -6.99 -6.59
C GLY A 90 0.28 -8.38 -7.18
N ARG A 91 1.12 -9.39 -6.87
CA ARG A 91 0.88 -10.77 -7.31
C ARG A 91 -0.41 -11.37 -6.74
N PHE A 92 -0.74 -11.05 -5.50
CA PHE A 92 -2.03 -11.43 -4.91
C PHE A 92 -3.21 -10.84 -5.69
N LEU A 93 -3.16 -9.57 -6.08
CA LEU A 93 -4.21 -8.91 -6.85
C LEU A 93 -4.39 -9.55 -8.23
N VAL A 94 -3.29 -9.86 -8.93
CA VAL A 94 -3.34 -10.61 -10.19
C VAL A 94 -3.96 -11.99 -10.02
N ASP A 95 -3.52 -12.74 -9.01
CA ASP A 95 -4.04 -14.11 -8.74
C ASP A 95 -5.53 -14.09 -8.35
N ARG A 96 -5.94 -13.10 -7.58
CA ARG A 96 -7.30 -13.01 -7.01
C ARG A 96 -8.33 -12.43 -7.97
N PHE A 97 -7.94 -11.44 -8.79
CA PHE A 97 -8.87 -10.64 -9.59
C PHE A 97 -8.57 -10.67 -11.09
N GLY A 98 -7.38 -11.12 -11.49
CA GLY A 98 -6.96 -11.15 -12.89
C GLY A 98 -6.59 -9.77 -13.46
N CYS A 99 -6.55 -8.70 -12.64
CA CYS A 99 -6.17 -7.34 -13.07
C CYS A 99 -4.69 -7.25 -13.45
N SER A 100 -4.28 -6.14 -14.05
CA SER A 100 -2.86 -5.80 -14.22
C SER A 100 -2.39 -4.90 -13.08
N VAL A 101 -1.12 -5.02 -12.68
CA VAL A 101 -0.55 -4.25 -11.57
C VAL A 101 0.74 -3.56 -11.97
N VAL A 102 0.81 -2.26 -11.70
CA VAL A 102 2.06 -1.49 -11.73
C VAL A 102 2.49 -1.25 -10.28
N GLY A 103 3.66 -1.75 -9.89
CA GLY A 103 4.22 -1.51 -8.55
C GLY A 103 5.29 -0.42 -8.58
N ILE A 104 5.27 0.45 -7.58
CA ILE A 104 6.36 1.41 -7.35
C ILE A 104 6.92 1.27 -5.94
N ASP A 105 8.24 1.37 -5.83
CA ASP A 105 8.93 1.46 -4.54
C ASP A 105 10.10 2.44 -4.67
N LEU A 106 10.52 3.02 -3.55
CA LEU A 106 11.66 3.93 -3.49
C LEU A 106 13.01 3.20 -3.61
N LEU A 107 13.05 1.91 -3.22
CA LEU A 107 14.26 1.13 -3.05
C LEU A 107 14.54 0.22 -4.25
N PRO A 108 15.60 0.48 -5.05
CA PRO A 108 15.89 -0.29 -6.26
C PRO A 108 16.01 -1.80 -6.03
N PHE A 109 16.66 -2.24 -4.95
CA PHE A 109 16.83 -3.66 -4.66
C PHE A 109 15.50 -4.40 -4.43
N ARG A 110 14.46 -3.71 -3.92
CA ARG A 110 13.12 -4.28 -3.74
C ARG A 110 12.42 -4.45 -5.09
N ILE A 111 12.59 -3.49 -5.99
CA ILE A 111 12.07 -3.57 -7.37
C ILE A 111 12.71 -4.74 -8.13
N GLU A 112 14.03 -4.93 -8.01
CA GLU A 112 14.74 -6.05 -8.61
C GLU A 112 14.19 -7.40 -8.09
N LEU A 113 13.97 -7.51 -6.79
CA LEU A 113 13.36 -8.71 -6.17
C LEU A 113 11.91 -8.92 -6.63
N ALA A 114 11.09 -7.85 -6.70
CA ALA A 114 9.72 -7.93 -7.16
C ALA A 114 9.63 -8.44 -8.60
N GLN A 115 10.49 -7.92 -9.50
CA GLN A 115 10.60 -8.35 -10.89
C GLN A 115 10.99 -9.83 -10.99
N ALA A 116 12.04 -10.23 -10.25
CA ALA A 116 12.51 -11.61 -10.24
C ALA A 116 11.43 -12.58 -9.74
N LEU A 117 10.75 -12.27 -8.65
CA LEU A 117 9.68 -13.10 -8.09
C LEU A 117 8.46 -13.18 -9.01
N SER A 118 8.12 -12.11 -9.73
CA SER A 118 7.05 -12.15 -10.73
C SER A 118 7.43 -12.98 -11.96
N GLY A 119 8.70 -12.97 -12.36
CA GLY A 119 9.20 -13.87 -13.40
C GLY A 119 9.11 -15.34 -12.98
N LEU A 120 9.54 -15.67 -11.75
CA LEU A 120 9.48 -17.05 -11.21
C LEU A 120 8.03 -17.58 -11.10
N THR A 121 7.08 -16.72 -10.82
CA THR A 121 5.65 -17.11 -10.68
C THR A 121 4.83 -17.00 -11.96
N GLY A 122 5.47 -16.68 -13.09
CA GLY A 122 4.79 -16.55 -14.40
C GLY A 122 3.84 -15.35 -14.49
N MET A 123 4.00 -14.34 -13.61
CA MET A 123 3.13 -13.16 -13.57
C MET A 123 3.74 -11.92 -14.25
N GLY A 124 4.89 -12.06 -14.92
CA GLY A 124 5.59 -10.96 -15.57
C GLY A 124 4.78 -10.19 -16.60
N ASP A 125 3.84 -10.85 -17.28
CA ASP A 125 2.96 -10.21 -18.29
C ASP A 125 1.83 -9.35 -17.66
N ARG A 126 1.53 -9.55 -16.38
CA ARG A 126 0.48 -8.85 -15.63
C ARG A 126 1.01 -7.92 -14.55
N THR A 127 2.32 -7.95 -14.26
CA THR A 127 2.95 -7.10 -13.26
C THR A 127 4.14 -6.37 -13.85
N SER A 128 4.28 -5.10 -13.54
CA SER A 128 5.47 -4.32 -13.84
C SER A 128 5.90 -3.52 -12.61
N TYR A 129 7.20 -3.30 -12.45
CA TYR A 129 7.73 -2.62 -11.26
C TYR A 129 8.77 -1.58 -11.66
N ARG A 130 8.75 -0.41 -10.98
CA ARG A 130 9.72 0.66 -11.20
C ARG A 130 10.05 1.44 -9.94
N VAL A 131 11.26 1.96 -9.88
CA VAL A 131 11.68 2.87 -8.81
C VAL A 131 10.99 4.21 -9.00
N ALA A 132 10.25 4.67 -8.00
CA ALA A 132 9.59 5.96 -8.03
C ALA A 132 9.31 6.51 -6.63
N TYR A 133 9.18 7.84 -6.52
CA TYR A 133 8.69 8.52 -5.34
C TYR A 133 7.16 8.60 -5.37
N ALA A 134 6.49 8.16 -4.31
CA ALA A 134 5.04 8.22 -4.20
C ALA A 134 4.49 9.67 -4.15
N THR A 135 5.34 10.65 -3.88
CA THR A 135 5.01 12.08 -3.85
C THR A 135 5.23 12.81 -5.18
N GLN A 136 5.74 12.11 -6.18
CA GLN A 136 5.99 12.62 -7.53
C GLN A 136 6.05 11.42 -8.49
N MET A 137 4.90 10.99 -8.97
CA MET A 137 4.78 9.81 -9.83
C MET A 137 4.77 10.22 -11.31
N ASP A 138 5.60 9.56 -12.12
CA ASP A 138 5.63 9.76 -13.57
C ASP A 138 4.57 8.89 -14.25
N PHE A 139 3.31 9.21 -13.99
CA PHE A 139 2.13 8.64 -14.62
C PHE A 139 1.20 9.73 -15.10
N GLU A 140 0.41 9.45 -16.10
CA GLU A 140 -0.67 10.34 -16.52
C GLU A 140 -1.78 10.44 -15.45
N GLY A 141 -2.52 11.53 -15.46
CA GLY A 141 -3.67 11.67 -14.57
C GLY A 141 -4.80 10.74 -14.98
N GLY A 142 -5.33 9.98 -14.02
CA GLY A 142 -6.42 9.04 -14.28
C GLY A 142 -5.98 7.74 -14.96
N ALA A 143 -4.73 7.33 -14.75
CA ALA A 143 -4.19 6.11 -15.35
C ALA A 143 -4.66 4.84 -14.66
N PHE A 144 -5.12 4.90 -13.40
CA PHE A 144 -5.42 3.72 -12.61
C PHE A 144 -6.86 3.71 -12.09
N SER A 145 -7.52 2.56 -12.17
CA SER A 145 -8.83 2.33 -11.56
C SER A 145 -8.74 2.24 -10.04
N GLN A 146 -7.61 1.72 -9.51
CA GLN A 146 -7.35 1.66 -8.09
C GLN A 146 -5.90 1.98 -7.75
N VAL A 147 -5.69 2.54 -6.56
CA VAL A 147 -4.37 2.68 -5.93
C VAL A 147 -4.40 1.92 -4.62
N TRP A 148 -3.51 0.96 -4.48
CA TRP A 148 -3.28 0.24 -3.22
C TRP A 148 -2.03 0.77 -2.54
N MET A 149 -2.10 0.97 -1.22
CA MET A 149 -0.97 1.44 -0.41
C MET A 149 -1.03 0.77 0.97
N LEU A 150 -0.11 -0.15 1.23
CA LEU A 150 -0.12 -1.00 2.41
C LEU A 150 1.10 -0.73 3.29
N ASP A 151 0.87 -0.08 4.44
CA ASP A 151 1.89 0.24 5.47
C ASP A 151 3.08 1.08 4.95
N VAL A 152 2.80 1.99 4.02
CA VAL A 152 3.76 2.86 3.35
C VAL A 152 3.64 4.31 3.78
N GLY A 153 2.40 4.76 3.93
CA GLY A 153 2.11 6.15 4.26
C GLY A 153 2.84 6.61 5.52
N ILE A 154 3.01 5.74 6.53
CA ILE A 154 3.74 6.05 7.76
C ILE A 154 5.18 6.52 7.53
N HIS A 155 5.82 6.11 6.45
CA HIS A 155 7.21 6.48 6.14
C HIS A 155 7.33 7.80 5.38
N ILE A 156 6.24 8.34 4.84
CA ILE A 156 6.22 9.52 4.00
C ILE A 156 5.80 10.75 4.82
N ARG A 157 6.69 11.74 4.94
CA ARG A 157 6.43 12.99 5.66
C ARG A 157 5.48 13.91 4.89
N ALA A 158 5.66 14.00 3.58
CA ALA A 158 4.95 14.92 2.69
C ALA A 158 3.54 14.41 2.32
N LYS A 159 2.66 14.27 3.32
CA LYS A 159 1.31 13.70 3.17
C LYS A 159 0.45 14.40 2.14
N GLN A 160 0.48 15.74 2.07
CA GLN A 160 -0.32 16.48 1.09
C GLN A 160 0.11 16.13 -0.34
N ALA A 161 1.42 16.08 -0.60
CA ALA A 161 1.93 15.70 -1.91
C ALA A 161 1.58 14.24 -2.26
N LEU A 162 1.70 13.32 -1.28
CA LEU A 162 1.32 11.92 -1.44
C LEU A 162 -0.14 11.78 -1.87
N PHE A 163 -1.07 12.33 -1.12
CA PHE A 163 -2.50 12.17 -1.42
C PHE A 163 -2.94 12.97 -2.65
N ALA A 164 -2.28 14.09 -2.98
CA ALA A 164 -2.50 14.81 -4.23
C ALA A 164 -2.08 13.97 -5.44
N GLU A 165 -0.93 13.30 -5.38
CA GLU A 165 -0.46 12.40 -6.44
C GLU A 165 -1.36 11.16 -6.58
N ILE A 166 -1.77 10.55 -5.47
CA ILE A 166 -2.73 9.43 -5.49
C ILE A 166 -4.03 9.86 -6.17
N ALA A 167 -4.61 11.00 -5.76
CA ALA A 167 -5.84 11.50 -6.38
C ALA A 167 -5.65 11.86 -7.85
N ARG A 168 -4.47 12.34 -8.26
CA ARG A 168 -4.16 12.67 -9.64
C ARG A 168 -4.12 11.44 -10.54
N VAL A 169 -3.46 10.37 -10.09
CA VAL A 169 -3.28 9.15 -10.90
C VAL A 169 -4.49 8.23 -10.91
N LEU A 170 -5.38 8.32 -9.91
CA LEU A 170 -6.67 7.62 -9.92
C LEU A 170 -7.57 8.18 -11.01
N GLU A 171 -8.33 7.35 -11.70
CA GLU A 171 -9.42 7.79 -12.58
C GLU A 171 -10.58 8.42 -11.77
N PRO A 172 -11.44 9.25 -12.37
CA PRO A 172 -12.63 9.77 -11.69
C PRO A 172 -13.58 8.65 -11.27
N GLY A 173 -13.76 8.44 -9.97
CA GLY A 173 -14.49 7.32 -9.38
C GLY A 173 -13.61 6.12 -9.01
N GLY A 174 -12.32 6.19 -9.31
CA GLY A 174 -11.34 5.18 -8.88
C GLY A 174 -11.11 5.16 -7.38
N LEU A 175 -10.65 4.04 -6.83
CA LEU A 175 -10.53 3.78 -5.41
C LEU A 175 -9.09 3.87 -4.89
N LEU A 176 -8.88 4.59 -3.80
CA LEU A 176 -7.76 4.39 -2.89
C LEU A 176 -8.11 3.28 -1.91
N VAL A 177 -7.29 2.22 -1.88
CA VAL A 177 -7.31 1.13 -0.90
C VAL A 177 -6.05 1.25 -0.05
N MET A 178 -6.20 1.63 1.20
CA MET A 178 -5.08 1.86 2.10
C MET A 178 -5.23 1.01 3.35
N HIS A 179 -4.16 0.33 3.75
CA HIS A 179 -3.99 -0.20 5.11
C HIS A 179 -2.78 0.46 5.73
N ASP A 180 -2.96 1.10 6.89
CA ASP A 180 -1.84 1.79 7.52
C ASP A 180 -2.11 2.04 9.02
N GLN A 181 -1.09 2.54 9.68
CA GLN A 181 -1.16 2.92 11.09
C GLN A 181 -1.59 4.39 11.24
N THR A 182 -2.33 4.63 12.31
CA THR A 182 -2.72 5.98 12.74
C THR A 182 -2.37 6.19 14.21
N GLY A 183 -2.16 7.44 14.59
CA GLY A 183 -1.87 7.83 15.97
C GLY A 183 -0.39 7.79 16.34
N PRO A 184 -0.07 8.20 17.57
CA PRO A 184 1.31 8.32 18.02
C PRO A 184 1.94 6.94 18.23
N LEU A 185 3.24 6.83 17.93
CA LEU A 185 4.05 5.72 18.42
C LEU A 185 4.26 5.87 19.94
N PRO A 186 4.08 4.79 20.71
CA PRO A 186 4.44 4.78 22.11
C PRO A 186 5.95 5.01 22.30
N GLU A 187 6.32 5.42 23.51
CA GLU A 187 7.72 5.65 23.90
C GLU A 187 8.58 4.40 23.71
N THR A 188 8.02 3.21 23.93
CA THR A 188 8.67 1.90 23.73
C THR A 188 9.17 1.71 22.29
N MET A 189 8.54 2.38 21.31
CA MET A 189 8.90 2.33 19.89
C MET A 189 9.91 3.42 19.47
N ARG A 190 10.40 4.24 20.38
CA ARG A 190 11.45 5.24 20.07
C ARG A 190 12.70 4.68 19.39
N PRO A 191 13.19 3.47 19.76
CA PRO A 191 14.32 2.88 19.04
C PRO A 191 14.03 2.66 17.55
N LEU A 192 12.84 2.20 17.19
CA LEU A 192 12.43 2.00 15.80
C LEU A 192 12.40 3.29 14.98
N ARG A 193 12.00 4.41 15.58
CA ARG A 193 12.06 5.72 14.91
C ARG A 193 13.47 6.14 14.50
N ARG A 194 14.49 5.57 15.15
CA ARG A 194 15.89 5.81 14.77
C ARG A 194 16.29 4.98 13.56
N GLU A 195 15.68 3.81 13.40
CA GLU A 195 15.96 2.89 12.30
C GLU A 195 15.13 3.21 11.05
N ALA A 196 13.83 3.50 11.20
CA ALA A 196 12.95 3.87 10.10
C ALA A 196 12.17 5.17 10.41
N PRO A 197 11.98 6.06 9.42
CA PRO A 197 11.12 7.23 9.56
C PRO A 197 9.68 6.82 9.87
N TYR A 198 9.03 7.55 10.77
CA TYR A 198 7.64 7.30 11.13
C TYR A 198 6.87 8.60 11.30
N PHE A 199 5.83 8.79 10.50
CA PHE A 199 5.04 10.01 10.40
C PHE A 199 3.53 9.70 10.34
N ALA A 200 3.04 8.74 11.14
CA ALA A 200 1.62 8.42 11.15
C ALA A 200 0.77 9.62 11.61
N PRO A 201 -0.25 10.00 10.84
CA PRO A 201 -1.23 10.98 11.26
C PRO A 201 -2.20 10.38 12.26
N SER A 202 -2.91 11.20 13.05
CA SER A 202 -4.12 10.73 13.69
C SER A 202 -5.22 10.45 12.65
N LEU A 203 -6.20 9.60 12.96
CA LEU A 203 -7.29 9.28 12.03
C LEU A 203 -8.03 10.54 11.53
N PRO A 204 -8.38 11.55 12.37
CA PRO A 204 -8.97 12.77 11.86
C PRO A 204 -8.06 13.59 10.94
N GLN A 205 -6.73 13.52 11.13
CA GLN A 205 -5.78 14.15 10.20
C GLN A 205 -5.70 13.39 8.89
N LEU A 206 -5.70 12.06 8.92
CA LEU A 206 -5.70 11.22 7.72
C LEU A 206 -6.93 11.50 6.86
N ILE A 207 -8.13 11.53 7.47
CA ILE A 207 -9.39 11.85 6.77
C ILE A 207 -9.29 13.22 6.09
N ARG A 208 -8.86 14.26 6.80
CA ARG A 208 -8.69 15.60 6.21
C ARG A 208 -7.69 15.66 5.06
N LEU A 209 -6.62 14.86 5.11
CA LEU A 209 -5.61 14.77 4.05
C LEU A 209 -6.20 14.13 2.78
N VAL A 210 -6.94 13.04 2.95
CA VAL A 210 -7.60 12.31 1.86
C VAL A 210 -8.67 13.19 1.21
N GLU A 211 -9.57 13.78 2.02
CA GLU A 211 -10.64 14.64 1.51
C GLU A 211 -10.11 15.94 0.90
N GLY A 212 -9.07 16.52 1.50
CA GLY A 212 -8.39 17.72 0.97
C GLY A 212 -7.69 17.50 -0.37
N ALA A 213 -7.42 16.25 -0.74
CA ALA A 213 -6.88 15.88 -2.05
C ALA A 213 -7.96 15.61 -3.11
N GLY A 214 -9.26 15.81 -2.79
CA GLY A 214 -10.37 15.61 -3.72
C GLY A 214 -10.88 14.17 -3.77
N MET A 215 -10.62 13.40 -2.74
CA MET A 215 -11.21 12.06 -2.56
C MET A 215 -12.32 12.10 -1.51
N ARG A 216 -13.32 11.23 -1.62
CA ARG A 216 -14.40 11.06 -0.65
C ARG A 216 -14.15 9.78 0.12
N MET A 217 -14.01 9.88 1.43
CA MET A 217 -13.87 8.71 2.28
C MET A 217 -15.14 7.84 2.23
N LEU A 218 -14.99 6.55 2.00
CA LEU A 218 -16.07 5.57 1.97
C LEU A 218 -16.18 4.80 3.29
N THR A 219 -15.07 4.33 3.82
CA THR A 219 -15.03 3.58 5.07
C THR A 219 -13.67 3.67 5.76
N TRP A 220 -13.71 3.47 7.08
CA TRP A 220 -12.56 3.10 7.91
C TRP A 220 -12.93 1.87 8.73
N ARG A 221 -12.14 0.81 8.59
CA ARG A 221 -12.30 -0.42 9.39
C ARG A 221 -11.06 -0.66 10.21
N GLU A 222 -11.19 -0.59 11.52
CA GLU A 222 -10.09 -0.87 12.43
C GLU A 222 -9.67 -2.35 12.35
N THR A 223 -8.38 -2.60 12.21
CA THR A 223 -7.78 -3.94 12.09
C THR A 223 -6.81 -4.25 13.23
N THR A 224 -6.64 -3.36 14.20
CA THR A 224 -5.67 -3.46 15.30
C THR A 224 -5.70 -4.82 15.98
N GLY A 225 -6.88 -5.31 16.34
CA GLY A 225 -7.04 -6.61 16.98
C GLY A 225 -6.58 -7.78 16.12
N ARG A 226 -6.85 -7.74 14.80
CA ARG A 226 -6.39 -8.79 13.86
C ARG A 226 -4.87 -8.80 13.72
N VAL A 227 -4.28 -7.63 13.48
CA VAL A 227 -2.82 -7.48 13.36
C VAL A 227 -2.13 -7.94 14.64
N LEU A 228 -2.67 -7.56 15.81
CA LEU A 228 -2.16 -8.01 17.09
C LEU A 228 -2.24 -9.54 17.26
N THR A 229 -3.37 -10.15 16.92
CA THR A 229 -3.57 -11.61 16.97
C THR A 229 -2.57 -12.32 16.06
N TYR A 230 -2.37 -11.83 14.84
CA TYR A 230 -1.39 -12.36 13.90
C TYR A 230 0.03 -12.32 14.51
N PHE A 231 0.46 -11.17 15.03
CA PHE A 231 1.80 -11.02 15.62
C PHE A 231 2.00 -11.88 16.88
N LEU A 232 0.98 -12.01 17.71
CA LEU A 232 1.01 -12.94 18.86
C LEU A 232 1.19 -14.38 18.40
N GLY A 233 0.52 -14.81 17.34
CA GLY A 233 0.68 -16.12 16.72
C GLY A 233 2.10 -16.33 16.19
N VAL A 234 2.65 -15.37 15.46
CA VAL A 234 4.04 -15.41 14.96
C VAL A 234 5.03 -15.52 16.14
N ARG A 235 4.83 -14.73 17.20
CA ARG A 235 5.68 -14.80 18.41
C ARG A 235 5.65 -16.17 19.05
N THR A 236 4.47 -16.76 19.19
CA THR A 236 4.31 -18.13 19.74
C THR A 236 5.06 -19.15 18.89
N MET A 237 4.89 -19.12 17.58
CA MET A 237 5.61 -20.00 16.65
C MET A 237 7.13 -19.84 16.75
N LEU A 238 7.64 -18.62 16.91
CA LEU A 238 9.09 -18.36 17.06
C LEU A 238 9.65 -18.89 18.39
N THR A 239 8.86 -18.86 19.47
CA THR A 239 9.26 -19.38 20.78
C THR A 239 9.22 -20.91 20.83
N GLU A 240 8.21 -21.53 20.23
CA GLU A 240 8.06 -22.99 20.18
C GLU A 240 9.07 -23.67 19.23
N ALA A 241 9.42 -23.00 18.11
CA ALA A 241 10.41 -23.52 17.15
C ALA A 241 11.85 -23.47 17.64
N SER A 242 12.12 -23.20 18.92
CA SER A 242 13.46 -23.22 19.52
C SER A 242 14.06 -24.62 19.59
N GLY A 243 13.30 -25.66 19.18
CA GLY A 243 13.74 -27.07 19.06
C GLY A 243 13.62 -27.56 17.62
N ALA A 244 14.73 -27.71 16.91
CA ALA A 244 14.92 -28.43 15.65
C ALA A 244 14.08 -27.96 14.41
N GLY A 245 14.73 -27.40 13.40
CA GLY A 245 14.19 -27.25 12.05
C GLY A 245 13.84 -25.84 11.61
N SER A 246 14.62 -24.83 12.01
CA SER A 246 14.38 -23.45 11.55
C SER A 246 14.89 -23.23 10.13
N THR A 247 14.01 -22.86 9.20
CA THR A 247 14.38 -22.37 7.86
C THR A 247 15.23 -21.10 7.94
N ALA A 248 16.13 -20.88 6.96
CA ALA A 248 17.04 -19.73 6.90
C ALA A 248 16.30 -18.37 7.04
N LEU A 249 15.07 -18.27 6.53
CA LEU A 249 14.23 -17.08 6.69
C LEU A 249 13.90 -16.79 8.16
N ARG A 250 13.65 -17.83 8.96
CA ARG A 250 13.41 -17.71 10.41
C ARG A 250 14.65 -17.26 11.17
N THR A 251 15.85 -17.49 10.65
CA THR A 251 17.11 -17.10 11.33
C THR A 251 17.39 -15.61 11.13
N VAL A 252 17.16 -15.03 9.94
CA VAL A 252 17.32 -13.60 9.67
C VAL A 252 16.24 -12.78 10.39
N GLN A 253 15.01 -13.31 10.48
CA GLN A 253 13.92 -12.71 11.24
C GLN A 253 14.08 -12.87 12.75
N ARG A 254 14.91 -13.81 13.21
CA ARG A 254 14.94 -14.25 14.61
C ARG A 254 15.49 -13.21 15.60
N GLU A 255 16.57 -12.52 15.30
CA GLU A 255 17.21 -11.66 16.31
C GLU A 255 16.74 -10.21 16.26
N ARG A 256 16.57 -9.64 15.06
CA ARG A 256 15.99 -8.30 14.89
C ARG A 256 14.46 -8.32 14.77
N GLY A 257 13.91 -9.37 14.15
CA GLY A 257 12.49 -9.55 13.98
C GLY A 257 11.73 -9.76 15.28
N ALA A 258 12.31 -10.47 16.27
CA ALA A 258 11.68 -10.67 17.58
C ALA A 258 11.52 -9.34 18.33
N ALA A 259 12.57 -8.52 18.38
CA ALA A 259 12.50 -7.20 19.04
C ALA A 259 11.53 -6.26 18.32
N LEU A 260 11.49 -6.29 16.98
CA LEU A 260 10.54 -5.53 16.17
C LEU A 260 9.10 -6.02 16.40
N LEU A 261 8.90 -7.33 16.43
CA LEU A 261 7.61 -7.96 16.70
C LEU A 261 7.07 -7.61 18.09
N ASP A 262 7.91 -7.73 19.13
CA ASP A 262 7.54 -7.33 20.49
C ASP A 262 7.19 -5.85 20.57
N ALA A 263 7.95 -4.99 19.89
CA ALA A 263 7.67 -3.57 19.81
C ALA A 263 6.34 -3.26 19.10
N TYR A 264 5.98 -3.99 18.03
CA TYR A 264 4.65 -3.88 17.39
C TYR A 264 3.52 -4.38 18.30
N ILE A 265 3.71 -5.51 18.97
CA ILE A 265 2.74 -6.06 19.94
C ILE A 265 2.48 -5.03 21.06
N ASP A 266 3.54 -4.44 21.63
CA ASP A 266 3.43 -3.41 22.65
C ASP A 266 2.74 -2.15 22.15
N THR A 267 3.03 -1.74 20.90
CA THR A 267 2.41 -0.57 20.26
C THR A 267 0.92 -0.75 20.07
N LEU A 268 0.52 -1.87 19.49
CA LEU A 268 -0.88 -2.15 19.19
C LEU A 268 -1.67 -2.54 20.45
N GLY A 269 -1.01 -3.12 21.45
CA GLY A 269 -1.60 -3.43 22.75
C GLY A 269 -1.72 -2.23 23.68
N SER A 270 -0.92 -1.17 23.49
CA SER A 270 -0.99 0.06 24.28
C SER A 270 -1.96 1.06 23.66
N SER A 271 -2.40 2.05 24.43
CA SER A 271 -3.52 2.95 24.10
C SER A 271 -3.30 3.97 22.96
N GLY A 272 -2.26 3.84 22.13
CA GLY A 272 -1.86 4.93 21.22
C GLY A 272 -2.00 4.66 19.73
N GLY A 273 -1.49 3.54 19.25
CA GLY A 273 -1.47 3.20 17.82
C GLY A 273 -2.70 2.37 17.39
N ARG A 274 -3.22 2.65 16.20
CA ARG A 274 -4.29 1.88 15.57
C ARG A 274 -3.89 1.54 14.14
N THR A 275 -4.30 0.37 13.66
CA THR A 275 -4.23 0.01 12.25
C THR A 275 -5.63 -0.06 11.67
N GLY A 276 -5.76 0.25 10.39
CA GLY A 276 -7.07 0.17 9.76
C GLY A 276 -7.03 0.22 8.24
N ILE A 277 -8.10 -0.27 7.65
CA ILE A 277 -8.38 -0.20 6.21
C ILE A 277 -9.18 1.06 5.95
N LEU A 278 -8.66 1.93 5.08
CA LEU A 278 -9.35 3.08 4.54
C LEU A 278 -9.66 2.85 3.07
N LEU A 279 -10.93 3.02 2.69
CA LEU A 279 -11.32 3.18 1.30
C LEU A 279 -11.76 4.60 1.06
N ALA A 280 -11.29 5.20 -0.03
CA ALA A 280 -11.74 6.50 -0.52
C ALA A 280 -11.88 6.48 -2.04
N GLU A 281 -12.87 7.20 -2.55
CA GLU A 281 -13.15 7.33 -3.97
C GLU A 281 -12.71 8.70 -4.47
N ARG A 282 -12.02 8.76 -5.60
CA ARG A 282 -11.76 10.02 -6.28
C ARG A 282 -13.07 10.65 -6.74
N VAL A 283 -13.35 11.87 -6.29
CA VAL A 283 -14.62 12.56 -6.63
C VAL A 283 -14.68 12.82 -8.13
N ARG A 284 -15.80 12.42 -8.75
CA ARG A 284 -16.11 12.78 -10.14
C ARG A 284 -16.47 14.26 -10.19
N VAL A 285 -15.64 15.07 -10.79
CA VAL A 285 -16.02 16.45 -11.10
C VAL A 285 -17.02 16.39 -12.26
N HIS A 286 -18.31 16.54 -11.96
CA HIS A 286 -19.30 16.73 -13.01
C HIS A 286 -18.99 18.07 -13.67
N SER A 287 -18.45 18.06 -14.89
CA SER A 287 -18.40 19.26 -15.72
C SER A 287 -19.86 19.69 -15.93
N VAL A 288 -20.27 20.75 -15.24
CA VAL A 288 -21.53 21.42 -15.58
C VAL A 288 -21.38 21.81 -17.05
N PRO A 289 -22.25 21.32 -17.97
CA PRO A 289 -22.17 21.72 -19.36
C PRO A 289 -22.23 23.24 -19.37
N ALA A 290 -21.27 23.86 -20.06
CA ALA A 290 -21.21 25.32 -20.19
C ALA A 290 -22.56 25.79 -20.66
N GLY A 291 -23.37 26.26 -19.71
CA GLY A 291 -24.73 26.69 -19.95
C GLY A 291 -24.69 27.70 -21.06
N SER A 292 -25.48 27.46 -22.10
CA SER A 292 -25.75 28.39 -23.18
C SER A 292 -26.00 29.79 -22.59
N ARG A 293 -24.98 30.65 -22.66
CA ARG A 293 -25.19 32.08 -22.42
C ARG A 293 -26.22 32.54 -23.42
N ARG A 294 -27.50 32.59 -23.01
CA ARG A 294 -28.54 33.27 -23.76
C ARG A 294 -28.04 34.69 -23.96
N ARG A 295 -27.71 35.03 -25.21
CA ARG A 295 -27.47 36.43 -25.58
C ARG A 295 -28.73 37.20 -25.23
N PRO A 296 -28.65 38.37 -24.55
CA PRO A 296 -29.80 39.22 -24.35
C PRO A 296 -30.32 39.64 -25.72
N ARG A 297 -31.61 39.43 -25.97
CA ARG A 297 -32.29 39.92 -27.15
C ARG A 297 -32.19 41.47 -27.12
N ALA A 298 -31.61 42.05 -28.16
CA ALA A 298 -31.62 43.48 -28.37
C ALA A 298 -33.07 43.97 -28.40
N ALA A 299 -33.41 44.88 -27.49
CA ALA A 299 -34.71 45.58 -27.49
C ALA A 299 -34.83 46.37 -28.76
N GLY A 300 -35.86 46.05 -29.54
CA GLY A 300 -36.18 46.74 -30.79
C GLY A 300 -36.49 48.25 -30.57
N ALA A 301 -35.73 49.08 -31.24
CA ALA A 301 -36.03 50.51 -31.33
C ALA A 301 -37.35 50.72 -32.07
N LYS A 302 -38.34 51.22 -31.36
CA LYS A 302 -39.57 51.79 -32.01
C LYS A 302 -39.18 53.02 -32.76
N ARG A 303 -39.33 53.00 -34.09
CA ARG A 303 -39.38 54.21 -34.89
C ARG A 303 -40.76 54.86 -34.64
N GLY A 304 -40.75 56.03 -34.10
CA GLY A 304 -41.94 56.91 -34.09
C GLY A 304 -42.03 57.53 -35.42
N ASP A 305 -43.16 57.29 -36.07
CA ASP A 305 -43.66 58.17 -37.17
C ASP A 305 -44.33 59.37 -36.51
N GLY A 306 -43.87 60.58 -36.91
CA GLY A 306 -44.54 61.82 -36.66
C GLY A 306 -44.96 62.42 -38.03
N GLY A 307 -46.24 62.61 -38.18
CA GLY A 307 -46.87 63.25 -39.30
C GLY A 307 -46.64 64.73 -39.39
#